data_bf8b7611845311b22bbb5dc7f87deae9
#
_entry.id   bf8b7611845311b22bbb5dc7f87deae9
#
_cell.length_a   1.000
_cell.length_b   1.000
_cell.length_c   1.000
_cell.angle_alpha   90.00
_cell.angle_beta   90.00
_cell.angle_gamma   90.00
#
_symmetry.space_group_name_H-M   'P 1'
#
loop_
_entity.id
_entity.type
_entity.pdbx_description
1 polymer ?
#
loop_
_entity_poly.entity_id
_entity_poly.type
_entity_poly.pdbx_seq_one_letter_code
_entity_poly.pdbx_strand_id
1 'polypeptide(L)'
;MITVGVLGARGRMGQTVSATIEDAADLRLGAQVDEGDSLDALTGCDVVVDFTHPGVVMGNLRWCVEHGLTAVVGTSGFGDERLAEVRSWTDAAPEVRVLIVPNFSVGAVLMMRFAAQAARFFESAEVIELHHAAKVDAPSGTALRTAGVISEARAKAGLGAPPDATKQERAGARGASVDDVRVHSVRLAGLVAHQEVLFGGHGETLTIRHDSLDRASFMPGVLLAVRGVASLPAGLTVGIEPLLGLD
;
A
#
# COMPACT_ATOMS: atom_id res chain seq x y z
N MET A 1 21.10 -12.44 -10.84
CA MET A 1 19.88 -12.03 -11.59
C MET A 1 18.72 -12.71 -10.91
N ILE A 2 17.75 -11.95 -10.39
CA ILE A 2 16.59 -12.47 -9.65
C ILE A 2 15.53 -12.92 -10.67
N THR A 3 15.08 -14.16 -10.57
CA THR A 3 13.99 -14.70 -11.41
C THR A 3 12.66 -14.44 -10.73
N VAL A 4 11.76 -13.70 -11.40
CA VAL A 4 10.51 -13.24 -10.85
C VAL A 4 9.33 -13.92 -11.54
N GLY A 5 8.48 -14.59 -10.77
CA GLY A 5 7.18 -15.07 -11.22
C GLY A 5 6.09 -14.00 -10.98
N VAL A 6 5.12 -13.88 -11.87
CA VAL A 6 4.02 -12.92 -11.76
C VAL A 6 2.68 -13.66 -11.73
N LEU A 7 1.94 -13.51 -10.65
CA LEU A 7 0.56 -13.96 -10.48
C LEU A 7 -0.41 -12.82 -10.84
N GLY A 8 -1.44 -13.13 -11.61
CA GLY A 8 -2.35 -12.16 -12.20
C GLY A 8 -1.74 -11.44 -13.42
N ALA A 9 -0.87 -12.13 -14.16
CA ALA A 9 -0.05 -11.59 -15.23
C ALA A 9 -0.85 -10.98 -16.40
N ARG A 10 -2.07 -11.48 -16.67
CA ARG A 10 -2.96 -10.95 -17.72
C ARG A 10 -3.79 -9.73 -17.26
N GLY A 11 -3.79 -9.44 -15.96
CA GLY A 11 -4.41 -8.25 -15.41
C GLY A 11 -3.63 -6.97 -15.73
N ARG A 12 -4.29 -5.81 -15.58
CA ARG A 12 -3.68 -4.49 -15.88
C ARG A 12 -2.38 -4.23 -15.11
N MET A 13 -2.35 -4.57 -13.81
CA MET A 13 -1.14 -4.42 -13.01
C MET A 13 -0.11 -5.49 -13.36
N GLY A 14 -0.52 -6.74 -13.52
CA GLY A 14 0.39 -7.83 -13.87
C GLY A 14 1.14 -7.61 -15.18
N GLN A 15 0.47 -7.10 -16.23
CA GLN A 15 1.10 -6.72 -17.49
C GLN A 15 2.15 -5.62 -17.30
N THR A 16 1.83 -4.57 -16.53
CA THR A 16 2.78 -3.48 -16.24
C THR A 16 3.98 -3.98 -15.44
N VAL A 17 3.77 -4.85 -14.46
CA VAL A 17 4.83 -5.48 -13.66
C VAL A 17 5.72 -6.36 -14.54
N SER A 18 5.13 -7.22 -15.39
CA SER A 18 5.88 -8.09 -16.28
C SER A 18 6.79 -7.30 -17.21
N ALA A 19 6.25 -6.27 -17.88
CA ALA A 19 7.04 -5.38 -18.73
C ALA A 19 8.17 -4.68 -17.95
N THR A 20 7.88 -4.19 -16.74
CA THR A 20 8.88 -3.52 -15.89
C THR A 20 10.02 -4.46 -15.47
N ILE A 21 9.70 -5.74 -15.21
CA ILE A 21 10.71 -6.76 -14.89
C ILE A 21 11.57 -7.08 -16.11
N GLU A 22 10.97 -7.19 -17.30
CA GLU A 22 11.69 -7.43 -18.56
C GLU A 22 12.67 -6.30 -18.90
N ASP A 23 12.29 -5.04 -18.60
CA ASP A 23 13.13 -3.86 -18.84
C ASP A 23 14.28 -3.72 -17.82
N ALA A 24 14.23 -4.44 -16.70
CA ALA A 24 15.22 -4.32 -15.63
C ALA A 24 16.42 -5.26 -15.87
N ALA A 25 17.63 -4.72 -16.05
CA ALA A 25 18.83 -5.47 -16.41
C ALA A 25 19.28 -6.52 -15.36
N ASP A 26 18.86 -6.39 -14.12
CA ASP A 26 19.21 -7.25 -12.98
C ASP A 26 18.13 -8.29 -12.63
N LEU A 27 16.97 -8.22 -13.29
CA LEU A 27 15.85 -9.12 -13.11
C LEU A 27 15.62 -9.99 -14.35
N ARG A 28 14.92 -11.09 -14.17
CA ARG A 28 14.47 -11.96 -15.24
C ARG A 28 13.00 -12.34 -15.01
N LEU A 29 12.15 -12.09 -16.00
CA LEU A 29 10.79 -12.62 -15.98
C LEU A 29 10.85 -14.14 -16.12
N GLY A 30 10.36 -14.85 -15.12
CA GLY A 30 10.27 -16.31 -15.08
C GLY A 30 8.91 -16.78 -15.58
N ALA A 31 7.99 -17.06 -14.67
CA ALA A 31 6.65 -17.52 -15.02
C ALA A 31 5.63 -16.37 -14.98
N GLN A 32 4.68 -16.40 -15.90
CA GLN A 32 3.49 -15.56 -15.91
C GLN A 32 2.27 -16.47 -15.72
N VAL A 33 1.60 -16.34 -14.58
CA VAL A 33 0.50 -17.20 -14.15
C VAL A 33 -0.76 -16.39 -13.95
N ASP A 34 -1.90 -16.91 -14.38
CA ASP A 34 -3.20 -16.28 -14.24
C ASP A 34 -4.28 -17.34 -13.98
N GLU A 35 -5.54 -16.93 -13.88
CA GLU A 35 -6.67 -17.83 -13.66
C GLU A 35 -6.67 -18.99 -14.67
N GLY A 36 -6.74 -20.23 -14.15
CA GLY A 36 -6.70 -21.47 -14.92
C GLY A 36 -5.31 -22.04 -15.21
N ASP A 37 -4.23 -21.30 -14.93
CA ASP A 37 -2.86 -21.80 -15.09
C ASP A 37 -2.40 -22.56 -13.82
N SER A 38 -1.44 -23.52 -13.96
CA SER A 38 -0.85 -24.20 -12.79
C SER A 38 0.15 -23.28 -12.07
N LEU A 39 0.07 -23.24 -10.73
CA LEU A 39 1.05 -22.57 -9.89
C LEU A 39 2.44 -23.25 -9.96
N ASP A 40 2.52 -24.52 -10.38
CA ASP A 40 3.79 -25.23 -10.52
C ASP A 40 4.76 -24.56 -11.51
N ALA A 41 4.24 -23.72 -12.42
CA ALA A 41 5.05 -22.90 -13.31
C ALA A 41 5.96 -21.91 -12.56
N LEU A 42 5.61 -21.55 -11.31
CA LEU A 42 6.41 -20.66 -10.46
C LEU A 42 7.61 -21.36 -9.84
N THR A 43 7.68 -22.69 -9.90
CA THR A 43 8.81 -23.46 -9.37
C THR A 43 10.10 -23.02 -10.05
N GLY A 44 11.10 -22.63 -9.25
CA GLY A 44 12.37 -22.10 -9.76
C GLY A 44 12.41 -20.58 -9.92
N CYS A 45 11.35 -19.85 -9.57
CA CYS A 45 11.42 -18.41 -9.34
C CYS A 45 12.05 -18.11 -7.97
N ASP A 46 12.82 -17.03 -7.87
CA ASP A 46 13.39 -16.55 -6.61
C ASP A 46 12.35 -15.74 -5.82
N VAL A 47 11.52 -14.98 -6.52
CA VAL A 47 10.46 -14.11 -5.95
C VAL A 47 9.20 -14.25 -6.78
N VAL A 48 8.05 -14.34 -6.11
CA VAL A 48 6.73 -14.30 -6.75
C VAL A 48 6.04 -12.99 -6.42
N VAL A 49 5.56 -12.27 -7.43
CA VAL A 49 4.79 -11.02 -7.27
C VAL A 49 3.32 -11.30 -7.54
N ASP A 50 2.43 -11.04 -6.57
CA ASP A 50 0.98 -11.28 -6.68
C ASP A 50 0.20 -9.98 -6.85
N PHE A 51 -0.43 -9.82 -8.02
CA PHE A 51 -1.42 -8.78 -8.33
C PHE A 51 -2.73 -9.40 -8.82
N THR A 52 -3.24 -10.37 -8.07
CA THR A 52 -4.48 -11.07 -8.39
C THR A 52 -5.72 -10.40 -7.75
N HIS A 53 -6.53 -11.15 -7.07
CA HIS A 53 -7.80 -10.74 -6.49
C HIS A 53 -7.89 -11.19 -5.02
N PRO A 54 -8.55 -10.42 -4.13
CA PRO A 54 -8.69 -10.76 -2.70
C PRO A 54 -9.32 -12.15 -2.43
N GLY A 55 -10.07 -12.69 -3.38
CA GLY A 55 -10.69 -14.02 -3.28
C GLY A 55 -9.73 -15.19 -3.49
N VAL A 56 -8.56 -14.97 -4.12
CA VAL A 56 -7.61 -16.03 -4.48
C VAL A 56 -6.23 -15.85 -3.85
N VAL A 57 -5.87 -14.64 -3.44
CA VAL A 57 -4.53 -14.31 -2.94
C VAL A 57 -4.09 -15.18 -1.76
N MET A 58 -5.00 -15.55 -0.86
CA MET A 58 -4.66 -16.39 0.29
C MET A 58 -4.25 -17.80 -0.15
N GLY A 59 -4.93 -18.38 -1.14
CA GLY A 59 -4.55 -19.67 -1.72
C GLY A 59 -3.20 -19.61 -2.41
N ASN A 60 -2.94 -18.54 -3.19
CA ASN A 60 -1.66 -18.31 -3.85
C ASN A 60 -0.52 -18.19 -2.85
N LEU A 61 -0.71 -17.37 -1.81
CA LEU A 61 0.29 -17.18 -0.75
C LEU A 61 0.59 -18.47 0.00
N ARG A 62 -0.45 -19.21 0.37
CA ARG A 62 -0.28 -20.49 1.05
C ARG A 62 0.55 -21.44 0.20
N TRP A 63 0.22 -21.55 -1.10
CA TRP A 63 0.99 -22.35 -2.03
C TRP A 63 2.46 -21.90 -2.10
N CYS A 64 2.73 -20.59 -2.22
CA CYS A 64 4.10 -20.06 -2.22
C CYS A 64 4.86 -20.45 -0.95
N VAL A 65 4.26 -20.29 0.23
CA VAL A 65 4.89 -20.63 1.51
C VAL A 65 5.17 -22.13 1.60
N GLU A 66 4.22 -22.98 1.23
CA GLU A 66 4.37 -24.45 1.24
C GLU A 66 5.47 -24.93 0.27
N HIS A 67 5.80 -24.15 -0.78
CA HIS A 67 6.85 -24.45 -1.75
C HIS A 67 8.17 -23.67 -1.51
N GLY A 68 8.28 -22.98 -0.37
CA GLY A 68 9.50 -22.27 0.01
C GLY A 68 9.79 -21.01 -0.82
N LEU A 69 8.79 -20.45 -1.51
CA LEU A 69 8.94 -19.28 -2.39
C LEU A 69 8.71 -17.98 -1.64
N THR A 70 9.62 -17.02 -1.84
CA THR A 70 9.43 -15.65 -1.35
C THR A 70 8.34 -14.94 -2.14
N ALA A 71 7.41 -14.27 -1.46
CA ALA A 71 6.29 -13.58 -2.08
C ALA A 71 6.23 -12.08 -1.77
N VAL A 72 5.94 -11.28 -2.80
CA VAL A 72 5.65 -9.83 -2.73
C VAL A 72 4.21 -9.62 -3.19
N VAL A 73 3.35 -9.11 -2.33
CA VAL A 73 1.90 -9.08 -2.55
C VAL A 73 1.39 -7.66 -2.67
N GLY A 74 0.81 -7.34 -3.82
CA GLY A 74 0.12 -6.08 -4.09
C GLY A 74 -1.41 -6.21 -4.10
N THR A 75 -1.91 -7.42 -4.05
CA THR A 75 -3.35 -7.67 -3.93
C THR A 75 -3.87 -7.15 -2.59
N SER A 76 -4.98 -6.43 -2.61
CA SER A 76 -5.63 -5.87 -1.43
C SER A 76 -6.45 -6.91 -0.64
N GLY A 77 -7.01 -6.50 0.51
CA GLY A 77 -7.96 -7.31 1.28
C GLY A 77 -7.33 -8.06 2.46
N PHE A 78 -6.22 -7.56 3.00
CA PHE A 78 -5.59 -8.08 4.22
C PHE A 78 -6.05 -7.26 5.45
N GLY A 79 -6.93 -7.85 6.24
CA GLY A 79 -7.21 -7.42 7.61
C GLY A 79 -6.42 -8.25 8.62
N ASP A 80 -6.59 -7.96 9.92
CA ASP A 80 -5.82 -8.58 11.00
C ASP A 80 -5.91 -10.11 11.01
N GLU A 81 -7.08 -10.68 10.71
CA GLU A 81 -7.30 -12.12 10.64
C GLU A 81 -6.42 -12.77 9.57
N ARG A 82 -6.44 -12.24 8.34
CA ARG A 82 -5.61 -12.76 7.24
C ARG A 82 -4.12 -12.57 7.49
N LEU A 83 -3.74 -11.43 8.07
CA LEU A 83 -2.34 -11.19 8.46
C LEU A 83 -1.88 -12.19 9.52
N ALA A 84 -2.71 -12.51 10.52
CA ALA A 84 -2.42 -13.51 11.53
C ALA A 84 -2.29 -14.91 10.91
N GLU A 85 -3.16 -15.25 9.96
CA GLU A 85 -3.10 -16.52 9.23
C GLU A 85 -1.81 -16.65 8.42
N VAL A 86 -1.42 -15.61 7.62
CA VAL A 86 -0.14 -15.61 6.89
C VAL A 86 1.04 -15.72 7.84
N ARG A 87 1.00 -15.03 8.99
CA ARG A 87 2.07 -15.13 10.00
C ARG A 87 2.23 -16.55 10.50
N SER A 88 1.12 -17.24 10.77
CA SER A 88 1.17 -18.64 11.23
C SER A 88 1.81 -19.58 10.19
N TRP A 89 1.59 -19.33 8.90
CA TRP A 89 2.23 -20.13 7.83
C TRP A 89 3.72 -19.86 7.74
N THR A 90 4.13 -18.59 7.82
CA THR A 90 5.54 -18.21 7.74
C THR A 90 6.32 -18.62 8.99
N ASP A 91 5.70 -18.66 10.17
CA ASP A 91 6.30 -19.19 11.40
C ASP A 91 6.63 -20.69 11.29
N ALA A 92 5.83 -21.44 10.50
CA ALA A 92 6.10 -22.84 10.19
C ALA A 92 7.12 -23.04 9.06
N ALA A 93 7.47 -21.98 8.31
CA ALA A 93 8.40 -21.99 7.19
C ALA A 93 9.48 -20.88 7.36
N PRO A 94 10.44 -21.05 8.29
CA PRO A 94 11.30 -19.97 8.77
C PRO A 94 12.27 -19.40 7.73
N GLU A 95 12.41 -20.01 6.56
CA GLU A 95 13.23 -19.49 5.46
C GLU A 95 12.43 -18.61 4.48
N VAL A 96 11.09 -18.65 4.56
CA VAL A 96 10.22 -17.94 3.64
C VAL A 96 10.03 -16.49 4.08
N ARG A 97 9.96 -15.60 3.12
CA ARG A 97 9.64 -14.19 3.31
C ARG A 97 8.38 -13.84 2.54
N VAL A 98 7.44 -13.22 3.24
CA VAL A 98 6.22 -12.66 2.63
C VAL A 98 6.19 -11.18 2.91
N LEU A 99 6.19 -10.37 1.85
CA LEU A 99 6.06 -8.92 1.93
C LEU A 99 4.69 -8.50 1.38
N ILE A 100 3.77 -8.13 2.26
CA ILE A 100 2.46 -7.57 1.87
C ILE A 100 2.59 -6.06 1.77
N VAL A 101 2.30 -5.50 0.60
CA VAL A 101 2.48 -4.07 0.31
C VAL A 101 1.12 -3.40 0.05
N PRO A 102 0.56 -2.70 1.03
CA PRO A 102 -0.70 -1.98 0.85
C PRO A 102 -0.62 -0.85 -0.19
N ASN A 103 0.57 -0.29 -0.41
CA ASN A 103 0.81 0.73 -1.42
C ASN A 103 2.26 0.68 -1.93
N PHE A 104 2.45 0.44 -3.23
CA PHE A 104 3.75 0.45 -3.88
C PHE A 104 4.21 1.86 -4.32
N SER A 105 3.37 2.88 -4.22
CA SER A 105 3.79 4.24 -4.53
C SER A 105 4.72 4.77 -3.44
N VAL A 106 6.02 4.86 -3.75
CA VAL A 106 7.03 5.42 -2.85
C VAL A 106 6.63 6.82 -2.39
N GLY A 107 6.13 7.66 -3.33
CA GLY A 107 5.66 9.01 -2.99
C GLY A 107 4.49 9.03 -2.00
N ALA A 108 3.54 8.08 -2.12
CA ALA A 108 2.44 7.97 -1.17
C ALA A 108 2.92 7.50 0.22
N VAL A 109 3.86 6.58 0.28
CA VAL A 109 4.48 6.12 1.55
C VAL A 109 5.23 7.27 2.23
N LEU A 110 6.04 8.03 1.47
CA LEU A 110 6.74 9.22 1.97
C LEU A 110 5.76 10.28 2.47
N MET A 111 4.70 10.57 1.70
CA MET A 111 3.64 11.51 2.12
C MET A 111 3.05 11.10 3.47
N MET A 112 2.67 9.84 3.66
CA MET A 112 2.13 9.33 4.93
C MET A 112 3.14 9.47 6.07
N ARG A 113 4.41 9.16 5.83
CA ARG A 113 5.48 9.29 6.83
C ARG A 113 5.70 10.75 7.23
N PHE A 114 5.79 11.66 6.26
CA PHE A 114 5.94 13.09 6.53
C PHE A 114 4.71 13.67 7.23
N ALA A 115 3.51 13.22 6.86
CA ALA A 115 2.28 13.60 7.53
C ALA A 115 2.28 13.18 9.01
N ALA A 116 2.68 11.95 9.32
CA ALA A 116 2.81 11.50 10.71
C ALA A 116 3.84 12.31 11.49
N GLN A 117 4.98 12.68 10.87
CA GLN A 117 6.00 13.52 11.51
C GLN A 117 5.50 14.96 11.76
N ALA A 118 4.77 15.55 10.80
CA ALA A 118 4.23 16.90 10.91
C ALA A 118 3.08 16.98 11.94
N ALA A 119 2.24 15.95 12.02
CA ALA A 119 0.99 15.95 12.78
C ALA A 119 1.11 16.37 14.25
N ARG A 120 2.25 16.13 14.88
CA ARG A 120 2.52 16.47 16.29
C ARG A 120 2.78 17.97 16.54
N PHE A 121 2.96 18.76 15.48
CA PHE A 121 3.31 20.19 15.59
C PHE A 121 2.15 21.13 15.25
N PHE A 122 1.04 20.60 14.70
CA PHE A 122 -0.07 21.39 14.20
C PHE A 122 -1.36 21.12 14.98
N GLU A 123 -2.16 22.18 15.18
CA GLU A 123 -3.44 22.09 15.91
C GLU A 123 -4.49 21.30 15.13
N SER A 124 -4.48 21.41 13.79
CA SER A 124 -5.48 20.81 12.90
C SER A 124 -4.83 19.98 11.81
N ALA A 125 -5.51 18.91 11.38
CA ALA A 125 -5.15 18.11 10.25
C ALA A 125 -6.40 17.62 9.52
N GLU A 126 -6.43 17.74 8.19
CA GLU A 126 -7.46 17.16 7.32
C GLU A 126 -6.83 16.48 6.11
N VAL A 127 -7.50 15.47 5.56
CA VAL A 127 -7.06 14.72 4.37
C VAL A 127 -8.06 14.92 3.25
N ILE A 128 -7.59 15.21 2.05
CA ILE A 128 -8.39 15.26 0.81
C ILE A 128 -7.85 14.21 -0.15
N GLU A 129 -8.65 13.20 -0.47
CA GLU A 129 -8.29 12.20 -1.47
C GLU A 129 -9.11 12.41 -2.74
N LEU A 130 -8.45 12.29 -3.90
CA LEU A 130 -9.07 12.59 -5.18
C LEU A 130 -8.78 11.44 -6.15
N HIS A 131 -9.83 10.83 -6.69
CA HIS A 131 -9.71 9.68 -7.58
C HIS A 131 -10.66 9.78 -8.79
N HIS A 132 -10.40 8.91 -9.77
CA HIS A 132 -11.29 8.74 -10.91
C HIS A 132 -12.71 8.34 -10.47
N ALA A 133 -13.71 8.69 -11.28
CA ALA A 133 -15.13 8.49 -10.94
C ALA A 133 -15.54 7.01 -10.76
N ALA A 134 -14.76 6.06 -11.30
CA ALA A 134 -15.05 4.62 -11.19
C ALA A 134 -14.47 3.95 -9.93
N LYS A 135 -13.87 4.72 -8.98
CA LYS A 135 -13.41 4.16 -7.70
C LYS A 135 -14.60 3.89 -6.79
N VAL A 136 -14.71 2.64 -6.31
CA VAL A 136 -15.90 2.14 -5.61
C VAL A 136 -15.91 2.43 -4.11
N ASP A 137 -14.74 2.55 -3.48
CA ASP A 137 -14.59 2.87 -2.05
C ASP A 137 -14.38 4.38 -1.83
N ALA A 138 -14.93 4.91 -0.76
CA ALA A 138 -14.73 6.26 -0.27
C ALA A 138 -14.89 6.28 1.27
N PRO A 139 -13.88 6.75 2.04
CA PRO A 139 -12.55 7.15 1.60
C PRO A 139 -11.70 5.99 1.05
N SER A 140 -10.61 6.33 0.33
CA SER A 140 -9.65 5.35 -0.15
C SER A 140 -8.88 4.70 1.01
N GLY A 141 -8.41 3.45 0.82
CA GLY A 141 -7.59 2.76 1.83
C GLY A 141 -6.33 3.55 2.22
N THR A 142 -5.69 4.25 1.27
CA THR A 142 -4.54 5.13 1.57
C THR A 142 -4.96 6.31 2.46
N ALA A 143 -6.12 6.92 2.22
CA ALA A 143 -6.60 8.03 3.04
C ALA A 143 -6.98 7.58 4.45
N LEU A 144 -7.61 6.41 4.60
CA LEU A 144 -7.90 5.81 5.91
C LEU A 144 -6.60 5.56 6.68
N ARG A 145 -5.59 4.96 6.05
CA ARG A 145 -4.28 4.73 6.68
C ARG A 145 -3.59 6.04 7.04
N THR A 146 -3.66 7.05 6.17
CA THR A 146 -3.08 8.38 6.45
C THR A 146 -3.73 9.02 7.67
N ALA A 147 -5.05 9.00 7.78
CA ALA A 147 -5.77 9.53 8.93
C ALA A 147 -5.37 8.79 10.22
N GLY A 148 -5.27 7.46 10.17
CA GLY A 148 -4.84 6.65 11.31
C GLY A 148 -3.43 7.00 11.79
N VAL A 149 -2.42 7.12 10.89
CA VAL A 149 -1.05 7.47 11.32
C VAL A 149 -0.93 8.91 11.83
N ILE A 150 -1.75 9.84 11.31
CA ILE A 150 -1.85 11.20 11.83
C ILE A 150 -2.45 11.20 13.23
N SER A 151 -3.57 10.50 13.44
CA SER A 151 -4.24 10.39 14.73
C SER A 151 -3.32 9.77 15.78
N GLU A 152 -2.65 8.67 15.45
CA GLU A 152 -1.69 8.02 16.34
C GLU A 152 -0.52 8.95 16.73
N ALA A 153 0.03 9.69 15.76
CA ALA A 153 1.13 10.63 16.02
C ALA A 153 0.67 11.79 16.92
N ARG A 154 -0.55 12.30 16.73
CA ARG A 154 -1.17 13.34 17.57
C ARG A 154 -1.40 12.83 18.99
N ALA A 155 -1.96 11.63 19.13
CA ALA A 155 -2.19 11.01 20.45
C ALA A 155 -0.87 10.82 21.22
N LYS A 156 0.18 10.33 20.56
CA LYS A 156 1.53 10.20 21.16
C LYS A 156 2.12 11.54 21.61
N ALA A 157 1.76 12.64 20.93
CA ALA A 157 2.17 14.00 21.29
C ALA A 157 1.27 14.65 22.36
N GLY A 158 0.24 13.95 22.85
CA GLY A 158 -0.71 14.49 23.83
C GLY A 158 -1.71 15.49 23.25
N LEU A 159 -1.86 15.54 21.92
CA LEU A 159 -2.83 16.40 21.25
C LEU A 159 -4.19 15.69 21.18
N GLY A 160 -5.25 16.44 21.47
CA GLY A 160 -6.64 15.97 21.32
C GLY A 160 -7.12 16.02 19.87
N ALA A 161 -8.43 15.80 19.69
CA ALA A 161 -9.10 15.99 18.41
C ALA A 161 -8.87 17.42 17.87
N PRO A 162 -8.71 17.58 16.53
CA PRO A 162 -8.61 18.90 15.91
C PRO A 162 -9.82 19.78 16.27
N PRO A 163 -9.63 21.09 16.51
CA PRO A 163 -10.74 21.99 16.84
C PRO A 163 -11.72 22.09 15.66
N ASP A 164 -13.00 21.90 15.92
CA ASP A 164 -14.09 22.08 14.97
C ASP A 164 -15.27 22.75 15.66
N ALA A 165 -15.57 23.98 15.27
CA ALA A 165 -16.68 24.76 15.82
C ALA A 165 -17.97 24.65 14.99
N THR A 166 -18.05 23.75 14.03
CA THR A 166 -19.21 23.56 13.15
C THR A 166 -20.44 23.16 13.96
N LYS A 167 -21.47 23.99 13.93
CA LYS A 167 -22.77 23.75 14.61
C LYS A 167 -23.90 23.45 13.64
N GLN A 168 -23.77 23.82 12.37
CA GLN A 168 -24.75 23.59 11.34
C GLN A 168 -24.05 22.95 10.15
N GLU A 169 -24.42 21.74 9.82
CA GLU A 169 -23.80 20.95 8.75
C GLU A 169 -24.88 20.34 7.84
N ARG A 170 -24.69 20.44 6.53
CA ARG A 170 -25.35 19.53 5.60
C ARG A 170 -24.63 18.20 5.64
N ALA A 171 -25.37 17.09 5.66
CA ALA A 171 -24.80 15.75 5.78
C ALA A 171 -23.63 15.55 4.81
N GLY A 172 -22.48 15.21 5.35
CA GLY A 172 -21.26 14.95 4.60
C GLY A 172 -20.42 16.17 4.22
N ALA A 173 -20.83 17.40 4.56
CA ALA A 173 -20.06 18.61 4.19
C ALA A 173 -18.67 18.66 4.85
N ARG A 174 -18.52 18.06 6.04
CA ARG A 174 -17.26 17.94 6.77
C ARG A 174 -16.53 16.61 6.50
N GLY A 175 -16.90 15.88 5.44
CA GLY A 175 -16.31 14.59 5.10
C GLY A 175 -16.60 13.50 6.13
N ALA A 176 -15.82 12.42 6.07
CA ALA A 176 -15.86 11.35 7.07
C ALA A 176 -14.92 11.68 8.24
N SER A 177 -15.29 11.30 9.46
CA SER A 177 -14.37 11.32 10.62
C SER A 177 -13.70 9.95 10.70
N VAL A 178 -12.39 9.92 10.60
CA VAL A 178 -11.59 8.70 10.71
C VAL A 178 -10.56 8.94 11.81
N ASP A 179 -10.72 8.27 12.94
CA ASP A 179 -9.84 8.44 14.11
C ASP A 179 -9.63 9.94 14.46
N ASP A 180 -10.73 10.70 14.51
CA ASP A 180 -10.77 12.15 14.73
C ASP A 180 -10.13 13.03 13.64
N VAL A 181 -9.63 12.48 12.56
CA VAL A 181 -9.16 13.23 11.39
C VAL A 181 -10.25 13.28 10.32
N ARG A 182 -10.53 14.48 9.78
CA ARG A 182 -11.49 14.65 8.69
C ARG A 182 -10.89 14.20 7.37
N VAL A 183 -11.65 13.38 6.62
CA VAL A 183 -11.25 12.85 5.32
C VAL A 183 -12.31 13.20 4.28
N HIS A 184 -11.91 13.92 3.24
CA HIS A 184 -12.76 14.35 2.14
C HIS A 184 -12.44 13.53 0.89
N SER A 185 -13.47 13.04 0.19
CA SER A 185 -13.32 12.21 -1.00
C SER A 185 -13.85 12.92 -2.23
N VAL A 186 -12.99 13.14 -3.22
CA VAL A 186 -13.36 13.70 -4.54
C VAL A 186 -13.36 12.59 -5.57
N ARG A 187 -14.42 12.51 -6.39
CA ARG A 187 -14.56 11.62 -7.55
C ARG A 187 -14.82 12.46 -8.79
N LEU A 188 -13.81 12.50 -9.69
CA LEU A 188 -13.85 13.37 -10.88
C LEU A 188 -13.22 12.67 -12.08
N ALA A 189 -13.81 12.87 -13.26
CA ALA A 189 -13.21 12.41 -14.50
C ALA A 189 -11.86 13.13 -14.75
N GLY A 190 -10.88 12.38 -15.26
CA GLY A 190 -9.52 12.90 -15.50
C GLY A 190 -8.55 12.73 -14.32
N LEU A 191 -9.03 12.44 -13.12
CA LEU A 191 -8.17 12.08 -11.99
C LEU A 191 -7.74 10.61 -12.05
N VAL A 192 -6.60 10.30 -11.46
CA VAL A 192 -6.10 8.93 -11.27
C VAL A 192 -6.15 8.58 -9.78
N ALA A 193 -5.14 8.99 -9.01
CA ALA A 193 -5.08 8.79 -7.56
C ALA A 193 -4.21 9.88 -6.94
N HIS A 194 -4.83 10.74 -6.15
CA HIS A 194 -4.17 11.90 -5.55
C HIS A 194 -4.57 12.02 -4.08
N GLN A 195 -3.70 12.61 -3.28
CA GLN A 195 -4.02 12.91 -1.89
C GLN A 195 -3.27 14.15 -1.42
N GLU A 196 -3.99 14.99 -0.70
CA GLU A 196 -3.44 16.12 0.05
C GLU A 196 -3.66 15.89 1.54
N VAL A 197 -2.66 16.24 2.34
CA VAL A 197 -2.76 16.37 3.79
C VAL A 197 -2.55 17.83 4.14
N LEU A 198 -3.55 18.43 4.75
CA LEU A 198 -3.55 19.83 5.17
C LEU A 198 -3.33 19.89 6.67
N PHE A 199 -2.34 20.66 7.10
CA PHE A 199 -2.10 20.99 8.49
C PHE A 199 -2.31 22.48 8.73
N GLY A 200 -2.96 22.83 9.83
CA GLY A 200 -3.21 24.20 10.24
C GLY A 200 -2.65 24.49 11.62
N GLY A 201 -1.97 25.62 11.75
CA GLY A 201 -1.45 26.16 13.00
C GLY A 201 -1.65 27.68 13.08
N HIS A 202 -1.20 28.30 14.16
CA HIS A 202 -1.35 29.73 14.34
C HIS A 202 -0.55 30.52 13.28
N GLY A 203 -1.26 31.15 12.35
CA GLY A 203 -0.68 32.00 11.30
C GLY A 203 -0.06 31.25 10.11
N GLU A 204 -0.18 29.92 10.05
CA GLU A 204 0.39 29.13 8.97
C GLU A 204 -0.43 27.89 8.59
N THR A 205 -0.19 27.40 7.40
CA THR A 205 -0.64 26.08 6.96
C THR A 205 0.51 25.33 6.29
N LEU A 206 0.52 23.99 6.42
CA LEU A 206 1.41 23.11 5.66
C LEU A 206 0.56 22.17 4.83
N THR A 207 0.86 22.04 3.54
CA THR A 207 0.24 21.04 2.66
C THR A 207 1.28 20.05 2.17
N ILE A 208 1.00 18.76 2.33
CA ILE A 208 1.78 17.68 1.74
C ILE A 208 0.90 17.01 0.69
N ARG A 209 1.36 16.99 -0.57
CA ARG A 209 0.58 16.43 -1.69
C ARG A 209 1.37 15.35 -2.41
N HIS A 210 0.65 14.30 -2.82
CA HIS A 210 1.12 13.26 -3.71
C HIS A 210 0.13 13.06 -4.85
N ASP A 211 0.63 13.01 -6.07
CA ASP A 211 -0.12 12.77 -7.29
C ASP A 211 0.42 11.53 -8.00
N SER A 212 -0.42 10.51 -8.15
CA SER A 212 -0.19 9.36 -9.01
C SER A 212 -0.92 9.61 -10.33
N LEU A 213 -0.17 9.87 -11.38
CA LEU A 213 -0.70 10.26 -12.70
C LEU A 213 -0.92 9.05 -13.61
N ASP A 214 -0.21 7.94 -13.32
CA ASP A 214 -0.27 6.69 -14.06
C ASP A 214 0.09 5.50 -13.15
N ARG A 215 -0.29 4.28 -13.55
CA ARG A 215 0.08 3.04 -12.81
C ARG A 215 1.58 2.78 -12.79
N ALA A 216 2.33 3.33 -13.75
CA ALA A 216 3.78 3.27 -13.75
C ALA A 216 4.40 3.86 -12.46
N SER A 217 3.69 4.75 -11.76
CA SER A 217 4.11 5.30 -10.47
C SER A 217 4.30 4.25 -9.36
N PHE A 218 3.71 3.07 -9.49
CA PHE A 218 3.89 1.95 -8.55
C PHE A 218 5.13 1.12 -8.85
N MET A 219 5.66 1.17 -10.07
CA MET A 219 6.73 0.28 -10.52
C MET A 219 8.06 0.47 -9.78
N PRO A 220 8.49 1.69 -9.42
CA PRO A 220 9.67 1.86 -8.57
C PRO A 220 9.57 1.12 -7.23
N GLY A 221 8.38 1.12 -6.61
CA GLY A 221 8.13 0.39 -5.36
C GLY A 221 8.08 -1.13 -5.56
N VAL A 222 7.53 -1.60 -6.68
CA VAL A 222 7.56 -3.04 -7.03
C VAL A 222 9.00 -3.51 -7.21
N LEU A 223 9.82 -2.78 -7.98
CA LEU A 223 11.23 -3.10 -8.17
C LEU A 223 12.01 -3.06 -6.85
N LEU A 224 11.75 -2.06 -6.00
CA LEU A 224 12.34 -1.98 -4.66
C LEU A 224 11.98 -3.21 -3.83
N ALA A 225 10.71 -3.61 -3.81
CA ALA A 225 10.24 -4.76 -3.06
C ALA A 225 10.86 -6.07 -3.57
N VAL A 226 10.88 -6.30 -4.88
CA VAL A 226 11.47 -7.50 -5.49
C VAL A 226 12.96 -7.60 -5.17
N ARG A 227 13.71 -6.50 -5.28
CA ARG A 227 15.16 -6.47 -5.02
C ARG A 227 15.48 -6.59 -3.54
N GLY A 228 14.64 -6.00 -2.69
CA GLY A 228 14.89 -5.84 -1.27
C GLY A 228 14.29 -6.94 -0.38
N VAL A 229 13.29 -7.69 -0.82
CA VAL A 229 12.59 -8.65 0.03
C VAL A 229 13.52 -9.69 0.68
N ALA A 230 14.58 -10.10 -0.01
CA ALA A 230 15.56 -11.04 0.51
C ALA A 230 16.38 -10.49 1.71
N SER A 231 16.46 -9.17 1.87
CA SER A 231 17.14 -8.51 2.99
C SER A 231 16.26 -8.33 4.22
N LEU A 232 14.97 -8.52 4.09
CA LEU A 232 14.03 -8.45 5.21
C LEU A 232 14.18 -9.66 6.13
N PRO A 233 13.79 -9.55 7.40
CA PRO A 233 13.67 -10.71 8.27
C PRO A 233 12.78 -11.78 7.63
N ALA A 234 13.06 -13.05 7.90
CA ALA A 234 12.17 -14.14 7.53
C ALA A 234 10.79 -13.97 8.18
N GLY A 235 9.77 -14.50 7.56
CA GLY A 235 8.40 -14.34 8.02
C GLY A 235 7.61 -13.27 7.27
N LEU A 236 6.60 -12.71 7.93
CA LEU A 236 5.71 -11.69 7.36
C LEU A 236 6.18 -10.27 7.67
N THR A 237 6.38 -9.50 6.60
CA THR A 237 6.55 -8.03 6.66
C THR A 237 5.37 -7.34 5.98
N VAL A 238 4.88 -6.23 6.53
CA VAL A 238 3.80 -5.43 5.95
C VAL A 238 4.31 -4.00 5.71
N GLY A 239 4.19 -3.53 4.46
CA GLY A 239 4.68 -2.22 4.01
C GLY A 239 6.10 -2.27 3.44
N ILE A 240 6.43 -1.28 2.62
CA ILE A 240 7.78 -1.14 2.01
C ILE A 240 8.69 -0.20 2.81
N GLU A 241 8.20 0.36 3.91
CA GLU A 241 8.92 1.34 4.73
C GLU A 241 10.31 0.85 5.18
N PRO A 242 10.50 -0.43 5.61
CA PRO A 242 11.82 -0.94 5.98
C PRO A 242 12.83 -0.94 4.81
N LEU A 243 12.34 -1.11 3.57
CA LEU A 243 13.18 -1.07 2.38
C LEU A 243 13.57 0.34 1.93
N LEU A 244 12.86 1.36 2.45
CA LEU A 244 13.16 2.77 2.20
C LEU A 244 14.13 3.36 3.24
N GLY A 245 14.52 2.61 4.27
CA GLY A 245 15.31 3.13 5.38
C GLY A 245 14.58 4.21 6.20
N LEU A 246 13.27 4.08 6.32
CA LEU A 246 12.38 5.02 7.03
C LEU A 246 11.94 4.41 8.37
N ASP A 247 12.87 4.13 9.23
CA ASP A 247 12.61 3.61 10.58
C ASP A 247 12.10 4.68 11.56
#